data_dd7d6d9072c5640421850231f6e60eee
#
_entry.id   dd7d6d9072c5640421850231f6e60eee
#
_cell.length_a   1.000
_cell.length_b   1.000
_cell.length_c   1.000
_cell.angle_alpha   90.00
_cell.angle_beta   90.00
_cell.angle_gamma   90.00
#
_symmetry.space_group_name_H-M   'P 1'
#
loop_
_entity.id
_entity.type
_entity.pdbx_description
1 polymer ?
#
loop_
_entity_poly.entity_id
_entity_poly.type
_entity_poly.pdbx_seq_one_letter_code
_entity_poly.pdbx_strand_id
1 'polypeptide(L)'
;EKNQLIAWAEKYNITDAQHDIEQYAAVNADCIRAIFDKYVLSTEQTIFMSRCFDSRFDENERAIRRAIEYVNREKGSSLRLLRVDQHSEGATGQISDRILRDIEMSGLVIADLSSGRANIPHEIGFAMGLKKGLILIHNGTDAEADEHTPSNIKMYEQIRFNQDYHKLETELKAKLIDYYKL
;
A
#
# COMPACT_ATOMS: atom_id res chain seq x y z
N GLU A 1 -0.15 -25.47 5.49
CA GLU A 1 0.15 -24.16 6.13
C GLU A 1 1.66 -23.88 6.18
N LYS A 2 2.51 -24.76 6.81
CA LYS A 2 3.97 -24.54 6.90
C LYS A 2 4.62 -24.31 5.52
N ASN A 3 4.33 -25.13 4.53
CA ASN A 3 4.89 -25.01 3.18
C ASN A 3 4.42 -23.72 2.47
N GLN A 4 3.23 -23.24 2.77
CA GLN A 4 2.71 -21.96 2.24
C GLN A 4 3.45 -20.77 2.87
N LEU A 5 3.75 -20.84 4.17
CA LEU A 5 4.55 -19.82 4.87
C LEU A 5 5.99 -19.78 4.36
N ILE A 6 6.61 -20.94 4.12
CA ILE A 6 7.96 -21.03 3.56
C ILE A 6 7.98 -20.38 2.17
N ALA A 7 7.06 -20.77 1.28
CA ALA A 7 6.95 -20.19 -0.06
C ALA A 7 6.69 -18.67 -0.03
N TRP A 8 5.92 -18.19 0.95
CA TRP A 8 5.70 -16.77 1.15
C TRP A 8 6.97 -16.06 1.62
N ALA A 9 7.68 -16.60 2.60
CA ALA A 9 8.93 -16.02 3.12
C ALA A 9 10.03 -16.00 2.05
N GLU A 10 10.13 -17.04 1.24
CA GLU A 10 11.04 -17.10 0.08
C GLU A 10 10.68 -16.04 -0.97
N LYS A 11 9.40 -15.93 -1.32
CA LYS A 11 8.91 -14.94 -2.29
C LYS A 11 9.29 -13.51 -1.91
N TYR A 12 9.22 -13.17 -0.63
CA TYR A 12 9.49 -11.83 -0.12
C TYR A 12 10.92 -11.68 0.44
N ASN A 13 11.75 -12.73 0.35
CA ASN A 13 13.12 -12.76 0.86
C ASN A 13 13.23 -12.30 2.33
N ILE A 14 12.32 -12.79 3.18
CA ILE A 14 12.23 -12.43 4.60
C ILE A 14 13.00 -13.47 5.41
N THR A 15 14.30 -13.24 5.60
CA THR A 15 15.22 -14.16 6.29
C THR A 15 14.78 -14.47 7.72
N ASP A 16 14.30 -13.47 8.47
CA ASP A 16 13.84 -13.65 9.85
C ASP A 16 12.61 -14.56 9.91
N ALA A 17 11.69 -14.44 8.94
CA ALA A 17 10.53 -15.32 8.87
C ALA A 17 10.91 -16.76 8.55
N GLN A 18 11.91 -16.98 7.68
CA GLN A 18 12.43 -18.31 7.40
C GLN A 18 13.01 -18.96 8.66
N HIS A 19 13.83 -18.22 9.41
CA HIS A 19 14.40 -18.68 10.66
C HIS A 19 13.33 -19.04 11.70
N ASP A 20 12.35 -18.16 11.90
CA ASP A 20 11.23 -18.40 12.82
C ASP A 20 10.43 -19.66 12.40
N ILE A 21 10.17 -19.85 11.10
CA ILE A 21 9.47 -21.03 10.58
C ILE A 21 10.26 -22.31 10.82
N GLU A 22 11.57 -22.30 10.58
CA GLU A 22 12.43 -23.47 10.79
C GLU A 22 12.54 -23.83 12.26
N GLN A 23 12.70 -22.86 13.13
CA GLN A 23 12.95 -23.06 14.55
C GLN A 23 11.67 -23.39 15.34
N TYR A 24 10.54 -22.73 15.03
CA TYR A 24 9.35 -22.79 15.87
C TYR A 24 8.16 -23.51 15.23
N ALA A 25 8.03 -23.51 13.91
CA ALA A 25 6.87 -24.11 13.25
C ALA A 25 6.87 -25.66 13.29
N ALA A 26 7.98 -26.29 13.70
CA ALA A 26 8.04 -27.73 13.92
C ALA A 26 7.40 -28.17 15.25
N VAL A 27 7.12 -27.21 16.15
CA VAL A 27 6.79 -27.50 17.56
C VAL A 27 5.29 -27.50 17.83
N ASN A 28 4.52 -26.59 17.28
CA ASN A 28 3.05 -26.63 17.42
C ASN A 28 2.31 -25.68 16.44
N ALA A 29 0.97 -25.90 16.27
CA ALA A 29 0.13 -25.12 15.36
C ALA A 29 -0.02 -23.63 15.77
N ASP A 30 0.08 -23.32 17.06
CA ASP A 30 -0.06 -21.94 17.56
C ASP A 30 1.15 -21.09 17.16
N CYS A 31 2.36 -21.69 17.11
CA CYS A 31 3.55 -21.02 16.62
C CYS A 31 3.44 -20.70 15.13
N ILE A 32 2.92 -21.63 14.32
CA ILE A 32 2.67 -21.38 12.88
C ILE A 32 1.69 -20.22 12.70
N ARG A 33 0.63 -20.16 13.49
CA ARG A 33 -0.35 -19.08 13.44
C ARG A 33 0.28 -17.75 13.84
N ALA A 34 1.06 -17.69 14.91
CA ALA A 34 1.75 -16.48 15.34
C ALA A 34 2.72 -15.94 14.29
N ILE A 35 3.45 -16.83 13.59
CA ILE A 35 4.33 -16.46 12.48
C ILE A 35 3.50 -15.92 11.30
N PHE A 36 2.40 -16.57 10.97
CA PHE A 36 1.49 -16.12 9.92
C PHE A 36 0.95 -14.71 10.23
N ASP A 37 0.45 -14.50 11.43
CA ASP A 37 -0.10 -13.20 11.88
C ASP A 37 0.99 -12.12 11.86
N LYS A 38 2.21 -12.43 12.32
CA LYS A 38 3.33 -11.48 12.36
C LYS A 38 3.77 -11.01 10.96
N TYR A 39 3.89 -11.91 10.00
CA TYR A 39 4.49 -11.60 8.70
C TYR A 39 3.45 -11.44 7.59
N VAL A 40 2.52 -12.37 7.42
CA VAL A 40 1.58 -12.38 6.30
C VAL A 40 0.49 -11.33 6.48
N LEU A 41 -0.23 -11.37 7.61
CA LEU A 41 -1.30 -10.39 7.87
C LEU A 41 -0.76 -8.97 7.97
N SER A 42 0.43 -8.80 8.57
CA SER A 42 1.09 -7.50 8.62
C SER A 42 1.38 -6.93 7.22
N THR A 43 1.82 -7.77 6.29
CA THR A 43 2.05 -7.38 4.89
C THR A 43 0.75 -7.05 4.18
N GLU A 44 -0.25 -7.93 4.27
CA GLU A 44 -1.54 -7.72 3.63
C GLU A 44 -2.28 -6.47 4.13
N GLN A 45 -2.15 -6.14 5.41
CA GLN A 45 -2.75 -4.95 6.02
C GLN A 45 -1.94 -3.67 5.81
N THR A 46 -0.77 -3.75 5.18
CA THR A 46 0.03 -2.57 4.86
C THR A 46 -0.41 -1.99 3.51
N ILE A 47 -0.69 -0.70 3.53
CA ILE A 47 -1.05 0.10 2.35
C ILE A 47 0.14 0.99 2.03
N PHE A 48 0.77 0.81 0.87
CA PHE A 48 1.82 1.70 0.40
C PHE A 48 1.22 2.95 -0.24
N MET A 49 1.73 4.13 0.13
CA MET A 49 1.32 5.39 -0.47
C MET A 49 2.40 5.92 -1.42
N SER A 50 2.10 5.86 -2.72
CA SER A 50 2.87 6.50 -3.78
C SER A 50 2.37 7.94 -3.97
N ARG A 51 3.19 8.94 -3.64
CA ARG A 51 2.84 10.36 -3.77
C ARG A 51 4.05 11.26 -4.03
N CYS A 52 3.76 12.47 -4.48
CA CYS A 52 4.73 13.56 -4.46
C CYS A 52 4.92 14.11 -3.03
N PHE A 53 6.18 14.39 -2.63
CA PHE A 53 6.52 14.96 -1.31
C PHE A 53 6.35 16.50 -1.23
N ASP A 54 5.67 17.09 -2.18
CA ASP A 54 5.33 18.51 -2.15
C ASP A 54 4.21 18.77 -1.14
N SER A 55 4.41 19.75 -0.25
CA SER A 55 3.46 20.09 0.82
C SER A 55 2.06 20.48 0.33
N ARG A 56 1.93 20.90 -0.93
CA ARG A 56 0.63 21.18 -1.57
C ARG A 56 -0.31 19.97 -1.56
N PHE A 57 0.23 18.75 -1.46
CA PHE A 57 -0.52 17.50 -1.46
C PHE A 57 -0.61 16.85 -0.07
N ASP A 58 -0.18 17.53 0.99
CA ASP A 58 -0.22 16.95 2.35
C ASP A 58 -1.66 16.71 2.83
N GLU A 59 -2.63 17.53 2.40
CA GLU A 59 -4.03 17.30 2.77
C GLU A 59 -4.63 16.05 2.11
N ASN A 60 -4.13 15.66 0.93
CA ASN A 60 -4.52 14.40 0.30
C ASN A 60 -4.14 13.22 1.22
N GLU A 61 -2.92 13.22 1.75
CA GLU A 61 -2.48 12.18 2.69
C GLU A 61 -3.29 12.19 3.99
N ARG A 62 -3.58 13.38 4.55
CA ARG A 62 -4.37 13.48 5.78
C ARG A 62 -5.77 12.89 5.58
N ALA A 63 -6.40 13.16 4.44
CA ALA A 63 -7.71 12.60 4.11
C ALA A 63 -7.65 11.07 3.97
N ILE A 64 -6.60 10.54 3.34
CA ILE A 64 -6.37 9.09 3.26
C ILE A 64 -6.23 8.48 4.65
N ARG A 65 -5.44 9.09 5.53
CA ARG A 65 -5.27 8.62 6.92
C ARG A 65 -6.59 8.61 7.67
N ARG A 66 -7.39 9.67 7.59
CA ARG A 66 -8.72 9.72 8.22
C ARG A 66 -9.64 8.61 7.70
N ALA A 67 -9.59 8.31 6.40
CA ALA A 67 -10.38 7.21 5.82
C ALA A 67 -9.94 5.85 6.37
N ILE A 68 -8.63 5.59 6.46
CA ILE A 68 -8.08 4.35 7.02
C ILE A 68 -8.41 4.22 8.51
N GLU A 69 -8.23 5.28 9.29
CA GLU A 69 -8.57 5.30 10.73
C GLU A 69 -10.06 5.02 10.98
N TYR A 70 -10.93 5.60 10.12
CA TYR A 70 -12.35 5.31 10.17
C TYR A 70 -12.63 3.81 9.94
N VAL A 71 -12.07 3.23 8.88
CA VAL A 71 -12.26 1.80 8.54
C VAL A 71 -11.74 0.92 9.68
N ASN A 72 -10.56 1.21 10.22
CA ASN A 72 -10.00 0.46 11.34
C ASN A 72 -10.93 0.49 12.56
N ARG A 73 -11.45 1.64 12.91
CA ARG A 73 -12.35 1.79 14.07
C ARG A 73 -13.70 1.07 13.85
N GLU A 74 -14.32 1.26 12.69
CA GLU A 74 -15.68 0.76 12.44
C GLU A 74 -15.71 -0.75 12.12
N LYS A 75 -14.61 -1.27 11.58
CA LYS A 75 -14.52 -2.67 11.12
C LYS A 75 -13.60 -3.53 11.98
N GLY A 76 -12.93 -2.95 12.98
CA GLY A 76 -11.96 -3.66 13.82
C GLY A 76 -10.74 -4.14 13.03
N SER A 77 -10.39 -3.47 11.93
CA SER A 77 -9.20 -3.80 11.12
C SER A 77 -7.94 -3.11 11.66
N SER A 78 -6.77 -3.48 11.13
CA SER A 78 -5.47 -2.94 11.53
C SER A 78 -4.68 -2.46 10.32
N LEU A 79 -5.36 -1.80 9.37
CA LEU A 79 -4.74 -1.26 8.16
C LEU A 79 -3.72 -0.18 8.52
N ARG A 80 -2.55 -0.21 7.89
CA ARG A 80 -1.45 0.72 8.14
C ARG A 80 -1.01 1.40 6.85
N LEU A 81 -0.88 2.73 6.89
CA LEU A 81 -0.35 3.50 5.77
C LEU A 81 1.17 3.61 5.91
N LEU A 82 1.90 3.09 4.92
CA LEU A 82 3.35 3.18 4.79
C LEU A 82 3.72 4.26 3.78
N ARG A 83 4.64 5.14 4.17
CA ARG A 83 5.20 6.22 3.35
C ARG A 83 6.72 6.16 3.36
N VAL A 84 7.35 6.36 2.20
CA VAL A 84 8.80 6.20 2.00
C VAL A 84 9.66 7.09 2.89
N ASP A 85 9.22 8.32 3.15
CA ASP A 85 9.98 9.31 3.92
C ASP A 85 9.96 9.08 5.44
N GLN A 86 9.17 8.14 5.93
CA GLN A 86 9.09 7.81 7.36
C GLN A 86 10.21 6.87 7.84
N HIS A 87 11.04 6.38 6.93
CA HIS A 87 12.17 5.52 7.29
C HIS A 87 13.43 6.36 7.51
N SER A 88 13.89 6.32 8.75
CA SER A 88 15.01 7.06 9.32
C SER A 88 16.30 7.05 8.48
N GLU A 89 17.03 8.15 8.60
CA GLU A 89 18.40 8.35 8.19
C GLU A 89 19.31 7.17 8.57
N GLY A 90 19.99 6.58 7.60
CA GLY A 90 21.04 5.57 7.85
C GLY A 90 21.05 4.32 6.96
N ALA A 91 20.04 4.09 6.12
CA ALA A 91 20.10 2.96 5.21
C ALA A 91 20.85 3.32 3.93
N THR A 92 21.92 2.60 3.66
CA THR A 92 22.84 2.76 2.51
C THR A 92 22.29 2.25 1.17
N GLY A 93 20.98 2.01 1.04
CA GLY A 93 20.33 1.62 -0.21
C GLY A 93 19.85 2.83 -1.02
N GLN A 94 19.77 2.68 -2.34
CA GLN A 94 19.14 3.70 -3.18
C GLN A 94 17.66 3.85 -2.76
N ILE A 95 17.15 5.08 -2.74
CA ILE A 95 15.74 5.37 -2.41
C ILE A 95 14.79 4.52 -3.26
N SER A 96 15.15 4.30 -4.53
CA SER A 96 14.40 3.46 -5.47
C SER A 96 14.22 2.01 -4.99
N ASP A 97 15.29 1.37 -4.50
CA ASP A 97 15.22 -0.02 -4.04
C ASP A 97 14.34 -0.18 -2.81
N ARG A 98 14.34 0.85 -1.97
CA ARG A 98 13.46 0.89 -0.78
C ARG A 98 11.99 1.01 -1.19
N ILE A 99 11.67 1.92 -2.12
CA ILE A 99 10.32 2.08 -2.66
C ILE A 99 9.80 0.74 -3.22
N LEU A 100 10.61 0.06 -4.04
CA LEU A 100 10.21 -1.21 -4.62
C LEU A 100 9.97 -2.28 -3.55
N ARG A 101 10.82 -2.36 -2.54
CA ARG A 101 10.64 -3.26 -1.40
C ARG A 101 9.38 -2.94 -0.60
N ASP A 102 9.10 -1.67 -0.35
CA ASP A 102 7.90 -1.24 0.40
C ASP A 102 6.62 -1.58 -0.37
N ILE A 103 6.63 -1.46 -1.70
CA ILE A 103 5.54 -1.94 -2.57
C ILE A 103 5.41 -3.46 -2.49
N GLU A 104 6.52 -4.21 -2.56
CA GLU A 104 6.51 -5.67 -2.43
C GLU A 104 5.88 -6.11 -1.10
N MET A 105 6.23 -5.42 -0.01
CA MET A 105 5.78 -5.71 1.36
C MET A 105 4.42 -5.08 1.71
N SER A 106 3.68 -4.57 0.74
CA SER A 106 2.32 -4.04 0.92
C SER A 106 1.27 -4.94 0.29
N GLY A 107 0.05 -4.95 0.85
CA GLY A 107 -1.11 -5.62 0.26
C GLY A 107 -1.79 -4.77 -0.81
N LEU A 108 -1.79 -3.46 -0.60
CA LEU A 108 -2.48 -2.47 -1.44
C LEU A 108 -1.56 -1.27 -1.71
N VAL A 109 -1.69 -0.68 -2.87
CA VAL A 109 -1.04 0.59 -3.22
C VAL A 109 -2.11 1.67 -3.46
N ILE A 110 -1.96 2.82 -2.80
CA ILE A 110 -2.71 4.04 -3.12
C ILE A 110 -1.75 4.99 -3.84
N ALA A 111 -2.05 5.35 -5.09
CA ALA A 111 -1.20 6.24 -5.88
C ALA A 111 -1.90 7.58 -6.15
N ASP A 112 -1.24 8.66 -5.74
CA ASP A 112 -1.70 10.04 -5.91
C ASP A 112 -1.10 10.66 -7.18
N LEU A 113 -1.91 10.72 -8.23
CA LEU A 113 -1.53 11.26 -9.54
C LEU A 113 -1.61 12.79 -9.64
N SER A 114 -2.03 13.48 -8.57
CA SER A 114 -2.32 14.94 -8.58
C SER A 114 -1.13 15.80 -9.03
N SER A 115 0.09 15.33 -8.83
CA SER A 115 1.31 16.08 -9.15
C SER A 115 1.79 15.97 -10.60
N GLY A 116 1.28 15.01 -11.37
CA GLY A 116 1.78 14.68 -12.70
C GLY A 116 3.25 14.19 -12.76
N ARG A 117 3.84 13.81 -11.62
CA ARG A 117 5.26 13.39 -11.58
C ARG A 117 5.47 12.00 -12.15
N ALA A 118 6.50 11.86 -12.98
CA ALA A 118 6.81 10.65 -13.74
C ALA A 118 7.19 9.42 -12.89
N ASN A 119 7.67 9.59 -11.65
CA ASN A 119 8.04 8.47 -10.79
C ASN A 119 6.80 7.68 -10.31
N ILE A 120 5.65 8.34 -10.08
CA ILE A 120 4.43 7.68 -9.61
C ILE A 120 3.93 6.61 -10.61
N PRO A 121 3.84 6.88 -11.93
CA PRO A 121 3.54 5.84 -12.92
C PRO A 121 4.52 4.67 -12.93
N HIS A 122 5.79 4.87 -12.61
CA HIS A 122 6.77 3.79 -12.46
C HIS A 122 6.41 2.85 -11.30
N GLU A 123 6.08 3.42 -10.15
CA GLU A 123 5.67 2.69 -8.96
C GLU A 123 4.35 1.94 -9.19
N ILE A 124 3.39 2.56 -9.89
CA ILE A 124 2.15 1.90 -10.34
C ILE A 124 2.47 0.70 -11.24
N GLY A 125 3.33 0.87 -12.24
CA GLY A 125 3.73 -0.21 -13.15
C GLY A 125 4.36 -1.39 -12.41
N PHE A 126 5.20 -1.11 -11.41
CA PHE A 126 5.80 -2.14 -10.57
C PHE A 126 4.75 -2.87 -9.73
N ALA A 127 3.85 -2.13 -9.08
CA ALA A 127 2.74 -2.70 -8.30
C ALA A 127 1.83 -3.60 -9.16
N MET A 128 1.52 -3.17 -10.39
CA MET A 128 0.76 -3.96 -11.36
C MET A 128 1.48 -5.24 -11.77
N GLY A 129 2.79 -5.19 -11.99
CA GLY A 129 3.62 -6.36 -12.29
C GLY A 129 3.60 -7.39 -11.16
N LEU A 130 3.50 -6.95 -9.93
CA LEU A 130 3.34 -7.78 -8.73
C LEU A 130 1.88 -8.19 -8.44
N LYS A 131 0.92 -7.76 -9.27
CA LYS A 131 -0.52 -8.00 -9.08
C LYS A 131 -1.05 -7.48 -7.74
N LYS A 132 -0.51 -6.37 -7.26
CA LYS A 132 -1.00 -5.69 -6.06
C LYS A 132 -2.36 -5.04 -6.32
N GLY A 133 -3.18 -4.91 -5.28
CA GLY A 133 -4.34 -4.02 -5.32
C GLY A 133 -3.89 -2.58 -5.58
N LEU A 134 -4.68 -1.84 -6.34
CA LEU A 134 -4.34 -0.47 -6.72
C LEU A 134 -5.56 0.43 -6.62
N ILE A 135 -5.43 1.53 -5.88
CA ILE A 135 -6.40 2.63 -5.83
C ILE A 135 -5.70 3.88 -6.34
N LEU A 136 -6.24 4.47 -7.39
CA LEU A 136 -5.74 5.72 -7.96
C LEU A 136 -6.57 6.88 -7.45
N ILE A 137 -5.91 7.97 -7.08
CA ILE A 137 -6.56 9.22 -6.68
C ILE A 137 -6.00 10.40 -7.47
N HIS A 138 -6.82 11.41 -7.68
CA HIS A 138 -6.41 12.66 -8.33
C HIS A 138 -7.14 13.86 -7.72
N ASN A 139 -6.36 14.85 -7.23
CA ASN A 139 -6.86 16.14 -6.77
C ASN A 139 -6.67 17.18 -7.88
N GLY A 140 -7.73 17.54 -8.54
CA GLY A 140 -7.73 18.50 -9.63
C GLY A 140 -8.95 18.32 -10.52
N THR A 141 -9.01 19.08 -11.59
CA THR A 141 -10.07 19.00 -12.59
C THR A 141 -9.94 17.71 -13.41
N ASP A 142 -11.01 17.33 -14.12
CA ASP A 142 -10.95 16.18 -15.03
C ASP A 142 -9.91 16.35 -16.15
N ALA A 143 -9.72 17.58 -16.63
CA ALA A 143 -8.73 17.87 -17.65
C ALA A 143 -7.29 17.65 -17.14
N GLU A 144 -6.98 18.09 -15.91
CA GLU A 144 -5.70 17.85 -15.26
C GLU A 144 -5.49 16.36 -14.98
N ALA A 145 -6.54 15.65 -14.54
CA ALA A 145 -6.47 14.21 -14.34
C ALA A 145 -6.16 13.47 -15.64
N ASP A 146 -6.76 13.89 -16.75
CA ASP A 146 -6.51 13.30 -18.06
C ASP A 146 -5.10 13.63 -18.59
N GLU A 147 -4.55 14.78 -18.26
CA GLU A 147 -3.17 15.17 -18.60
C GLU A 147 -2.14 14.40 -17.76
N HIS A 148 -2.36 14.34 -16.45
CA HIS A 148 -1.43 13.70 -15.50
C HIS A 148 -1.45 12.17 -15.54
N THR A 149 -2.50 11.56 -16.10
CA THR A 149 -2.65 10.11 -16.13
C THR A 149 -2.07 9.54 -17.42
N PRO A 150 -1.00 8.72 -17.36
CA PRO A 150 -0.48 8.03 -18.52
C PRO A 150 -1.54 7.15 -19.22
N SER A 151 -1.47 7.07 -20.53
CA SER A 151 -2.47 6.39 -21.37
C SER A 151 -2.70 4.92 -20.99
N ASN A 152 -1.65 4.22 -20.55
CA ASN A 152 -1.70 2.82 -20.17
C ASN A 152 -2.42 2.57 -18.82
N ILE A 153 -2.67 3.60 -18.03
CA ILE A 153 -3.41 3.52 -16.76
C ILE A 153 -4.71 4.30 -16.75
N LYS A 154 -5.03 5.03 -17.84
CA LYS A 154 -6.32 5.75 -17.99
C LYS A 154 -7.56 4.86 -17.89
N MET A 155 -7.43 3.56 -18.20
CA MET A 155 -8.54 2.60 -18.11
C MET A 155 -8.89 2.22 -16.67
N TYR A 156 -8.02 2.53 -15.70
CA TYR A 156 -8.28 2.22 -14.30
C TYR A 156 -9.12 3.33 -13.66
N GLU A 157 -10.09 2.92 -12.85
CA GLU A 157 -10.93 3.84 -12.11
C GLU A 157 -10.12 4.68 -11.14
N GLN A 158 -10.39 5.99 -11.11
CA GLN A 158 -9.73 6.95 -10.25
C GLN A 158 -10.75 7.66 -9.36
N ILE A 159 -10.40 7.90 -8.10
CA ILE A 159 -11.13 8.83 -7.24
C ILE A 159 -10.70 10.25 -7.63
N ARG A 160 -11.51 10.95 -8.43
CA ARG A 160 -11.27 12.35 -8.80
C ARG A 160 -12.07 13.24 -7.86
N PHE A 161 -11.42 14.06 -7.06
CA PHE A 161 -12.08 14.75 -5.97
C PHE A 161 -11.98 16.29 -6.00
N ASN A 162 -11.08 16.88 -6.80
CA ASN A 162 -11.00 18.33 -7.01
C ASN A 162 -11.20 19.14 -5.71
N GLN A 163 -10.36 18.91 -4.71
CA GLN A 163 -10.41 19.51 -3.36
C GLN A 163 -11.62 19.11 -2.50
N ASP A 164 -12.52 18.28 -2.99
CA ASP A 164 -13.59 17.68 -2.17
C ASP A 164 -13.04 16.48 -1.37
N TYR A 165 -12.39 16.78 -0.25
CA TYR A 165 -11.82 15.76 0.62
C TYR A 165 -12.87 14.85 1.26
N HIS A 166 -14.12 15.33 1.42
CA HIS A 166 -15.22 14.49 1.90
C HIS A 166 -15.55 13.39 0.88
N LYS A 167 -15.58 13.74 -0.40
CA LYS A 167 -15.72 12.77 -1.49
C LYS A 167 -14.58 11.76 -1.48
N LEU A 168 -13.31 12.22 -1.40
CA LEU A 168 -12.15 11.33 -1.32
C LEU A 168 -12.29 10.33 -0.16
N GLU A 169 -12.58 10.81 1.05
CA GLU A 169 -12.73 9.96 2.22
C GLU A 169 -13.87 8.95 2.06
N THR A 170 -15.01 9.37 1.53
CA THR A 170 -16.19 8.52 1.36
C THR A 170 -15.93 7.40 0.35
N GLU A 171 -15.40 7.73 -0.83
CA GLU A 171 -15.11 6.75 -1.88
C GLU A 171 -13.96 5.82 -1.48
N LEU A 172 -12.93 6.36 -0.81
CA LEU A 172 -11.80 5.55 -0.34
C LEU A 172 -12.23 4.55 0.74
N LYS A 173 -13.06 4.95 1.70
CA LYS A 173 -13.63 4.03 2.71
C LYS A 173 -14.37 2.87 2.04
N ALA A 174 -15.22 3.15 1.06
CA ALA A 174 -15.96 2.12 0.33
C ALA A 174 -15.01 1.16 -0.41
N LYS A 175 -14.00 1.67 -1.10
CA LYS A 175 -13.00 0.85 -1.80
C LYS A 175 -12.14 0.00 -0.86
N LEU A 176 -11.76 0.54 0.31
CA LEU A 176 -11.01 -0.22 1.33
C LEU A 176 -11.85 -1.35 1.92
N ILE A 177 -13.10 -1.07 2.28
CA ILE A 177 -14.04 -2.08 2.79
C ILE A 177 -14.25 -3.20 1.77
N ASP A 178 -14.46 -2.86 0.50
CA ASP A 178 -14.63 -3.86 -0.55
C ASP A 178 -13.35 -4.67 -0.80
N TYR A 179 -12.20 -4.02 -0.90
CA TYR A 179 -10.92 -4.69 -1.16
C TYR A 179 -10.55 -5.69 -0.07
N TYR A 180 -10.68 -5.30 1.19
CA TYR A 180 -10.34 -6.14 2.34
C TYR A 180 -11.47 -7.06 2.81
N LYS A 181 -12.66 -6.98 2.20
CA LYS A 181 -13.86 -7.77 2.56
C LYS A 181 -14.28 -7.58 4.03
N LEU A 182 -14.30 -6.35 4.51
CA LEU A 182 -14.56 -5.94 5.89
C LEU A 182 -16.06 -5.70 6.20
#